data_386a875fd7edd0355a5153c81d3cc4ca
#
_entry.id   386a875fd7edd0355a5153c81d3cc4ca
#
_cell.length_a   1.000
_cell.length_b   1.000
_cell.length_c   1.000
_cell.angle_alpha   90.00
_cell.angle_beta   90.00
_cell.angle_gamma   90.00
#
_symmetry.space_group_name_H-M   'P 1'
#
loop_
_entity.id
_entity.type
_entity.pdbx_description
1 polymer ?
#
loop_
_entity_poly.entity_id
_entity_poly.type
_entity_poly.pdbx_seq_one_letter_code
_entity_poly.pdbx_strand_id
1 'polypeptide(L)'
;MARTGARTGGAVAAVDLGATSGRVILGYVGQGELHLTDVARFANAPVRTLDGLHWSVLELYRDVVEGLAAALRQEPQLLSIGIDSWAVDYALMREGRMLGTPYAYRDERTIPAVEAVHARVSPEELYAINGLQHLPFNTLFQLTADRMAGTLELADSFLLLPDLLGYWLTGRSVAERTNASTTGLLGVATGEWDFALAERLGIPRQIFRSLVDAGTELGELAPSAVRGVGSTRAVVTAVGSHDTASAVVAIPASTPDFAYISSGTWSLVGVELPRPVLSEAGRLAGFTNEGGVDGRVRYLHNVMGLWLLSESVRDWERSGDTVSLPALLAQAADVTGPVPVFDVDDDVFLAPGDMASRIRGWFTGRGEAAPESRPELVRSILQSLAEAYRRSVAAAAELSGTTISVVHLVGGGSQNALLCQLTADATGLPVLAGPVEATAIGNVLVQARAQGLVSGDLEALRALVVAAFPVVRYEPRARQG
;
A
#
# COMPACT_ATOMS: atom_id res chain seq x y z
N MET A 1 -17.73 -18.20 -24.36
CA MET A 1 -17.82 -17.49 -25.65
C MET A 1 -16.92 -16.29 -25.57
N ALA A 2 -15.81 -16.29 -26.31
CA ALA A 2 -14.84 -15.20 -26.32
C ALA A 2 -15.49 -13.94 -26.90
N ARG A 3 -15.48 -12.85 -26.15
CA ARG A 3 -15.86 -11.51 -26.64
C ARG A 3 -14.71 -10.97 -27.49
N THR A 4 -14.67 -11.31 -28.76
CA THR A 4 -13.73 -10.74 -29.74
C THR A 4 -14.36 -9.54 -30.42
N GLY A 5 -14.10 -8.36 -29.90
CA GLY A 5 -14.33 -7.07 -30.51
C GLY A 5 -13.71 -6.01 -29.61
N ALA A 6 -12.66 -5.31 -30.08
CA ALA A 6 -12.09 -4.19 -29.33
C ALA A 6 -13.19 -3.15 -29.08
N ARG A 7 -13.49 -2.87 -27.81
CA ARG A 7 -14.40 -1.77 -27.44
C ARG A 7 -13.70 -0.45 -27.67
N THR A 8 -14.42 0.56 -28.12
CA THR A 8 -13.88 1.90 -28.34
C THR A 8 -13.67 2.70 -27.05
N GLY A 9 -14.19 2.22 -25.92
CA GLY A 9 -14.05 2.79 -24.59
C GLY A 9 -15.04 2.18 -23.59
N GLY A 10 -14.84 2.42 -22.32
CA GLY A 10 -15.70 1.96 -21.24
C GLY A 10 -15.32 2.52 -19.88
N ALA A 11 -16.17 2.26 -18.89
CA ALA A 11 -15.95 2.68 -17.51
C ALA A 11 -15.75 1.48 -16.58
N VAL A 12 -14.86 1.64 -15.61
CA VAL A 12 -14.62 0.71 -14.51
C VAL A 12 -14.61 1.48 -13.19
N ALA A 13 -14.90 0.81 -12.08
CA ALA A 13 -14.84 1.42 -10.74
C ALA A 13 -13.65 0.86 -9.95
N ALA A 14 -12.82 1.75 -9.45
CA ALA A 14 -11.76 1.42 -8.49
C ALA A 14 -12.23 1.73 -7.07
N VAL A 15 -12.12 0.76 -6.19
CA VAL A 15 -12.25 0.90 -4.74
C VAL A 15 -10.85 0.87 -4.17
N ASP A 16 -10.38 2.02 -3.69
CA ASP A 16 -9.04 2.20 -3.13
C ASP A 16 -9.16 2.49 -1.64
N LEU A 17 -8.70 1.54 -0.82
CA LEU A 17 -8.82 1.56 0.63
C LEU A 17 -7.45 1.77 1.27
N GLY A 18 -7.24 2.96 1.79
CA GLY A 18 -6.07 3.25 2.61
C GLY A 18 -6.34 3.07 4.10
N ALA A 19 -5.28 3.02 4.90
CA ALA A 19 -5.36 2.87 6.36
C ALA A 19 -6.05 4.05 7.08
N THR A 20 -6.28 5.18 6.41
CA THR A 20 -6.90 6.38 7.00
C THR A 20 -8.11 6.89 6.24
N SER A 21 -8.32 6.46 5.03
CA SER A 21 -9.46 6.85 4.18
C SER A 21 -9.66 5.84 3.07
N GLY A 22 -10.89 5.74 2.57
CA GLY A 22 -11.22 4.98 1.37
C GLY A 22 -11.91 5.87 0.34
N ARG A 23 -11.96 5.39 -0.89
CA ARG A 23 -12.62 6.08 -2.00
C ARG A 23 -13.13 5.12 -3.06
N VAL A 24 -14.16 5.57 -3.77
CA VAL A 24 -14.65 4.93 -4.98
C VAL A 24 -14.49 5.92 -6.13
N ILE A 25 -13.84 5.47 -7.19
CA ILE A 25 -13.46 6.29 -8.33
C ILE A 25 -13.95 5.60 -9.62
N LEU A 26 -14.58 6.35 -10.50
CA LEU A 26 -14.85 5.91 -11.88
C LEU A 26 -13.63 6.22 -12.74
N GLY A 27 -13.12 5.20 -13.43
CA GLY A 27 -12.11 5.33 -14.46
C GLY A 27 -12.71 5.12 -15.84
N TYR A 28 -12.54 6.09 -16.71
CA TYR A 28 -12.95 6.04 -18.11
C TYR A 28 -11.73 5.77 -18.97
N VAL A 29 -11.76 4.69 -19.73
CA VAL A 29 -10.63 4.22 -20.52
C VAL A 29 -11.07 3.94 -21.93
N GLY A 30 -10.38 4.51 -22.90
CA GLY A 30 -10.67 4.36 -24.33
C GLY A 30 -9.43 4.53 -25.18
N GLN A 31 -9.61 4.72 -26.50
CA GLN A 31 -8.50 4.96 -27.43
C GLN A 31 -7.82 6.31 -27.12
N GLY A 32 -6.72 6.25 -26.35
CA GLY A 32 -5.94 7.43 -25.94
C GLY A 32 -6.58 8.26 -24.84
N GLU A 33 -7.69 7.81 -24.26
CA GLU A 33 -8.35 8.49 -23.14
C GLU A 33 -8.19 7.68 -21.85
N LEU A 34 -7.75 8.37 -20.80
CA LEU A 34 -7.73 7.88 -19.44
C LEU A 34 -8.02 9.05 -18.50
N HIS A 35 -9.18 9.02 -17.84
CA HIS A 35 -9.50 10.01 -16.83
C HIS A 35 -10.25 9.39 -15.66
N LEU A 36 -10.16 10.03 -14.50
CA LEU A 36 -10.77 9.60 -13.27
C LEU A 36 -11.83 10.60 -12.82
N THR A 37 -12.88 10.09 -12.20
CA THR A 37 -13.92 10.89 -11.55
C THR A 37 -14.16 10.37 -10.13
N ASP A 38 -13.95 11.20 -9.13
CA ASP A 38 -14.28 10.87 -7.74
C ASP A 38 -15.79 10.67 -7.59
N VAL A 39 -16.18 9.55 -6.97
CA VAL A 39 -17.59 9.23 -6.69
C VAL A 39 -17.89 9.32 -5.21
N ALA A 40 -17.02 8.76 -4.38
CA ALA A 40 -17.17 8.78 -2.92
C ALA A 40 -15.80 8.81 -2.24
N ARG A 41 -15.73 9.52 -1.11
CA ARG A 41 -14.60 9.48 -0.16
C ARG A 41 -15.18 9.30 1.24
N PHE A 42 -14.53 8.46 2.04
CA PHE A 42 -14.92 8.18 3.40
C PHE A 42 -13.70 7.99 4.29
N ALA A 43 -13.87 8.23 5.59
CA ALA A 43 -12.81 8.02 6.57
C ALA A 43 -12.65 6.53 6.86
N ASN A 44 -11.44 6.12 7.19
CA ASN A 44 -11.14 4.80 7.74
C ASN A 44 -10.26 4.99 8.98
N ALA A 45 -10.65 4.36 10.07
CA ALA A 45 -9.88 4.39 11.30
C ALA A 45 -10.13 3.11 12.11
N PRO A 46 -9.10 2.55 12.74
CA PRO A 46 -9.29 1.43 13.64
C PRO A 46 -9.97 1.87 14.93
N VAL A 47 -10.72 0.97 15.53
CA VAL A 47 -11.46 1.16 16.80
C VAL A 47 -10.78 0.34 17.89
N ARG A 48 -10.48 0.97 19.02
CA ARG A 48 -9.94 0.28 20.19
C ARG A 48 -11.07 -0.28 21.06
N THR A 49 -10.94 -1.56 21.33
CA THR A 49 -11.81 -2.31 22.26
C THR A 49 -10.97 -2.85 23.43
N LEU A 50 -11.56 -3.63 24.32
CA LEU A 50 -10.82 -4.23 25.44
C LEU A 50 -9.82 -5.31 24.98
N ASP A 51 -10.10 -5.97 23.88
CA ASP A 51 -9.32 -7.08 23.34
C ASP A 51 -8.32 -6.65 22.25
N GLY A 52 -8.32 -5.37 21.85
CA GLY A 52 -7.34 -4.86 20.90
C GLY A 52 -7.81 -3.72 20.01
N LEU A 53 -7.06 -3.51 18.96
CA LEU A 53 -7.30 -2.51 17.94
C LEU A 53 -7.87 -3.18 16.68
N HIS A 54 -9.06 -2.80 16.25
CA HIS A 54 -9.80 -3.48 15.17
C HIS A 54 -10.20 -2.55 14.05
N TRP A 55 -10.29 -3.07 12.83
CA TRP A 55 -10.90 -2.38 11.71
C TRP A 55 -12.42 -2.48 11.77
N SER A 56 -13.13 -1.37 11.54
CA SER A 56 -14.60 -1.36 11.39
C SER A 56 -14.99 -1.85 9.99
N VAL A 57 -14.64 -3.11 9.65
CA VAL A 57 -14.72 -3.63 8.28
C VAL A 57 -16.17 -3.65 7.73
N LEU A 58 -17.18 -3.78 8.59
CA LEU A 58 -18.58 -3.73 8.16
C LEU A 58 -19.01 -2.29 7.81
N GLU A 59 -18.49 -1.29 8.51
CA GLU A 59 -18.67 0.11 8.17
C GLU A 59 -17.97 0.43 6.85
N LEU A 60 -16.73 0.01 6.73
CA LEU A 60 -15.95 0.14 5.51
C LEU A 60 -16.69 -0.48 4.30
N TYR A 61 -17.24 -1.69 4.46
CA TYR A 61 -18.02 -2.34 3.41
C TYR A 61 -19.31 -1.59 3.08
N ARG A 62 -20.02 -1.05 4.05
CA ARG A 62 -21.20 -0.19 3.84
C ARG A 62 -20.82 1.01 2.96
N ASP A 63 -19.76 1.72 3.31
CA ASP A 63 -19.33 2.92 2.59
C ASP A 63 -18.87 2.58 1.15
N VAL A 64 -18.20 1.45 0.97
CA VAL A 64 -17.86 0.90 -0.36
C VAL A 64 -19.12 0.64 -1.19
N VAL A 65 -20.10 -0.07 -0.62
CA VAL A 65 -21.35 -0.40 -1.32
C VAL A 65 -22.15 0.85 -1.67
N GLU A 66 -22.20 1.84 -0.80
CA GLU A 66 -22.85 3.13 -1.07
C GLU A 66 -22.13 3.88 -2.20
N GLY A 67 -20.80 3.89 -2.20
CA GLY A 67 -19.99 4.45 -3.28
C GLY A 67 -20.19 3.72 -4.60
N LEU A 68 -20.22 2.39 -4.60
CA LEU A 68 -20.50 1.58 -5.80
C LEU A 68 -21.93 1.80 -6.33
N ALA A 69 -22.91 1.96 -5.44
CA ALA A 69 -24.26 2.32 -5.84
C ALA A 69 -24.30 3.70 -6.54
N ALA A 70 -23.52 4.66 -6.04
CA ALA A 70 -23.39 5.97 -6.70
C ALA A 70 -22.69 5.85 -8.06
N ALA A 71 -21.61 5.07 -8.16
CA ALA A 71 -20.91 4.80 -9.41
C ALA A 71 -21.83 4.16 -10.46
N LEU A 72 -22.60 3.13 -10.08
CA LEU A 72 -23.56 2.46 -10.97
C LEU A 72 -24.74 3.33 -11.40
N ARG A 73 -25.12 4.33 -10.60
CA ARG A 73 -26.12 5.34 -11.03
C ARG A 73 -25.54 6.33 -12.03
N GLN A 74 -24.27 6.71 -11.88
CA GLN A 74 -23.58 7.61 -12.82
C GLN A 74 -23.24 6.88 -14.12
N GLU A 75 -22.83 5.61 -14.01
CA GLU A 75 -22.43 4.77 -15.13
C GLU A 75 -23.15 3.42 -15.10
N PRO A 76 -24.40 3.34 -15.61
CA PRO A 76 -25.18 2.09 -15.60
C PRO A 76 -24.56 0.97 -16.44
N GLN A 77 -23.63 1.30 -17.36
CA GLN A 77 -22.91 0.33 -18.17
C GLN A 77 -21.51 0.01 -17.64
N LEU A 78 -21.31 0.23 -16.33
CA LEU A 78 -20.07 -0.11 -15.67
C LEU A 78 -19.65 -1.55 -16.00
N LEU A 79 -18.39 -1.74 -16.40
CA LEU A 79 -17.88 -3.02 -16.88
C LEU A 79 -17.30 -3.86 -15.75
N SER A 80 -16.57 -3.23 -14.85
CA SER A 80 -15.81 -3.93 -13.83
C SER A 80 -15.66 -3.09 -12.57
N ILE A 81 -15.44 -3.78 -11.45
CA ILE A 81 -15.10 -3.24 -10.14
C ILE A 81 -13.80 -3.90 -9.69
N GLY A 82 -12.79 -3.13 -9.29
CA GLY A 82 -11.55 -3.62 -8.71
C GLY A 82 -11.38 -3.07 -7.30
N ILE A 83 -10.82 -3.86 -6.39
CA ILE A 83 -10.62 -3.49 -4.99
C ILE A 83 -9.15 -3.67 -4.64
N ASP A 84 -8.52 -2.64 -4.13
CA ASP A 84 -7.23 -2.70 -3.48
C ASP A 84 -7.29 -2.12 -2.07
N SER A 85 -6.35 -2.49 -1.23
CA SER A 85 -6.22 -1.99 0.13
C SER A 85 -4.78 -2.07 0.63
N TRP A 86 -4.57 -1.56 1.85
CA TRP A 86 -3.36 -1.88 2.58
C TRP A 86 -3.21 -3.39 2.76
N ALA A 87 -1.98 -3.83 2.98
CA ALA A 87 -1.62 -5.24 3.07
C ALA A 87 -1.81 -5.84 4.48
N VAL A 88 -1.46 -7.09 4.62
CA VAL A 88 -1.26 -7.92 5.81
C VAL A 88 -2.49 -8.25 6.66
N ASP A 89 -3.51 -7.40 6.67
CA ASP A 89 -4.70 -7.58 7.52
C ASP A 89 -5.75 -8.47 6.84
N TYR A 90 -6.43 -9.26 7.64
CA TYR A 90 -7.34 -10.30 7.16
C TYR A 90 -8.50 -10.53 8.13
N ALA A 91 -9.52 -11.22 7.65
CA ALA A 91 -10.58 -11.82 8.44
C ALA A 91 -10.42 -13.34 8.49
N LEU A 92 -10.60 -13.94 9.67
CA LEU A 92 -10.82 -15.37 9.80
C LEU A 92 -12.27 -15.69 9.43
N MET A 93 -12.46 -16.75 8.65
CA MET A 93 -13.76 -17.15 8.14
C MET A 93 -14.11 -18.58 8.57
N ARG A 94 -15.39 -18.85 8.71
CA ARG A 94 -15.93 -20.20 8.89
C ARG A 94 -17.27 -20.31 8.19
N GLU A 95 -17.43 -21.30 7.33
CA GLU A 95 -18.67 -21.56 6.57
C GLU A 95 -19.18 -20.28 5.87
N GLY A 96 -18.25 -19.51 5.30
CA GLY A 96 -18.54 -18.26 4.61
C GLY A 96 -18.87 -17.07 5.51
N ARG A 97 -18.72 -17.19 6.82
CA ARG A 97 -18.97 -16.13 7.80
C ARG A 97 -17.68 -15.67 8.48
N MET A 98 -17.56 -14.39 8.71
CA MET A 98 -16.47 -13.83 9.48
C MET A 98 -16.60 -14.23 10.97
N LEU A 99 -15.51 -14.75 11.56
CA LEU A 99 -15.47 -15.24 12.95
C LEU A 99 -15.32 -14.11 13.99
N GLY A 100 -14.82 -12.98 13.59
CA GLY A 100 -14.60 -11.82 14.46
C GLY A 100 -14.18 -10.62 13.63
N THR A 101 -14.11 -9.46 14.27
CA THR A 101 -13.66 -8.24 13.61
C THR A 101 -12.15 -8.30 13.36
N PRO A 102 -11.65 -8.03 12.13
CA PRO A 102 -10.23 -8.02 11.82
C PRO A 102 -9.43 -7.09 12.74
N TYR A 103 -8.30 -7.57 13.23
CA TYR A 103 -7.36 -6.72 13.94
C TYR A 103 -6.67 -5.76 12.98
N ALA A 104 -6.33 -4.58 13.47
CA ALA A 104 -5.50 -3.65 12.73
C ALA A 104 -4.02 -4.01 12.94
N TYR A 105 -3.22 -3.91 11.89
CA TYR A 105 -1.78 -4.26 11.93
C TYR A 105 -0.96 -3.50 12.98
N ARG A 106 -1.48 -2.37 13.49
CA ARG A 106 -0.83 -1.61 14.57
C ARG A 106 -1.20 -2.11 15.97
N ASP A 107 -1.91 -3.24 16.09
CA ASP A 107 -2.18 -3.89 17.37
C ASP A 107 -0.93 -4.61 17.89
N GLU A 108 -0.70 -4.53 19.19
CA GLU A 108 0.49 -5.11 19.84
C GLU A 108 0.39 -6.62 20.10
N ARG A 109 -0.75 -7.27 19.74
CA ARG A 109 -0.99 -8.70 19.99
C ARG A 109 0.04 -9.63 19.35
N THR A 110 0.75 -9.15 18.35
CA THR A 110 1.74 -9.93 17.60
C THR A 110 3.10 -10.03 18.29
N ILE A 111 3.41 -9.20 19.30
CA ILE A 111 4.71 -9.20 19.96
C ILE A 111 5.10 -10.60 20.49
N PRO A 112 4.25 -11.32 21.26
CA PRO A 112 4.57 -12.68 21.68
C PRO A 112 4.62 -13.69 20.52
N ALA A 113 3.87 -13.44 19.45
CA ALA A 113 3.84 -14.31 18.29
C ALA A 113 5.14 -14.25 17.47
N VAL A 114 5.77 -13.06 17.39
CA VAL A 114 7.09 -12.91 16.76
C VAL A 114 8.12 -13.80 17.44
N GLU A 115 8.19 -13.80 18.77
CA GLU A 115 9.09 -14.68 19.54
C GLU A 115 8.78 -16.17 19.28
N ALA A 116 7.50 -16.54 19.28
CA ALA A 116 7.06 -17.92 19.04
C ALA A 116 7.41 -18.41 17.62
N VAL A 117 7.36 -17.53 16.61
CA VAL A 117 7.79 -17.84 15.26
C VAL A 117 9.30 -18.02 15.21
N HIS A 118 10.07 -17.06 15.75
CA HIS A 118 11.54 -17.11 15.72
C HIS A 118 12.14 -18.26 16.52
N ALA A 119 11.41 -18.78 17.52
CA ALA A 119 11.79 -20.02 18.20
C ALA A 119 11.73 -21.27 17.30
N ARG A 120 11.04 -21.21 16.14
CA ARG A 120 10.85 -22.32 15.19
C ARG A 120 11.57 -22.11 13.87
N VAL A 121 11.65 -20.87 13.39
CA VAL A 121 12.22 -20.48 12.10
C VAL A 121 13.03 -19.21 12.32
N SER A 122 14.32 -19.23 12.01
CA SER A 122 15.17 -18.05 12.20
C SER A 122 14.80 -16.93 11.23
N PRO A 123 15.13 -15.65 11.55
CA PRO A 123 14.91 -14.53 10.62
C PRO A 123 15.56 -14.73 9.25
N GLU A 124 16.77 -15.32 9.21
CA GLU A 124 17.51 -15.62 7.98
C GLU A 124 16.77 -16.66 7.14
N GLU A 125 16.27 -17.71 7.77
CA GLU A 125 15.51 -18.76 7.11
C GLU A 125 14.17 -18.23 6.59
N LEU A 126 13.46 -17.41 7.38
CA LEU A 126 12.23 -16.76 6.93
C LEU A 126 12.48 -15.91 5.69
N TYR A 127 13.53 -15.09 5.71
CA TYR A 127 13.86 -14.23 4.56
C TYR A 127 14.23 -15.06 3.33
N ALA A 128 14.94 -16.16 3.49
CA ALA A 128 15.26 -17.05 2.38
C ALA A 128 14.01 -17.68 1.75
N ILE A 129 12.94 -17.90 2.52
CA ILE A 129 11.66 -18.46 2.05
C ILE A 129 10.79 -17.38 1.42
N ASN A 130 10.52 -16.29 2.14
CA ASN A 130 9.50 -15.29 1.77
C ASN A 130 10.06 -13.97 1.24
N GLY A 131 11.35 -13.68 1.49
CA GLY A 131 12.02 -12.47 1.03
C GLY A 131 11.52 -11.17 1.64
N LEU A 132 10.77 -11.22 2.75
CA LEU A 132 10.14 -10.04 3.33
C LEU A 132 10.98 -9.37 4.42
N GLN A 133 10.95 -8.05 4.41
CA GLN A 133 11.39 -7.24 5.56
C GLN A 133 10.68 -7.73 6.83
N HIS A 134 11.42 -7.86 7.92
CA HIS A 134 10.80 -8.16 9.21
C HIS A 134 9.95 -6.99 9.67
N LEU A 135 8.64 -7.22 9.73
CA LEU A 135 7.69 -6.30 10.30
C LEU A 135 6.82 -7.11 11.27
N PRO A 136 6.69 -6.72 12.55
CA PRO A 136 6.04 -7.53 13.57
C PRO A 136 4.56 -7.81 13.27
N PHE A 137 4.00 -7.11 12.32
CA PHE A 137 2.61 -7.20 11.89
C PHE A 137 2.38 -8.01 10.60
N ASN A 138 3.40 -8.60 9.97
CA ASN A 138 3.17 -9.50 8.83
C ASN A 138 2.16 -10.59 9.21
N THR A 139 1.34 -11.00 8.26
CA THR A 139 0.20 -11.91 8.47
C THR A 139 0.59 -13.20 9.18
N LEU A 140 1.78 -13.75 8.92
CA LEU A 140 2.27 -14.95 9.58
C LEU A 140 2.35 -14.80 11.11
N PHE A 141 2.74 -13.62 11.61
CA PHE A 141 2.77 -13.33 13.05
C PHE A 141 1.35 -13.14 13.60
N GLN A 142 0.48 -12.49 12.84
CA GLN A 142 -0.92 -12.31 13.21
C GLN A 142 -1.66 -13.66 13.29
N LEU A 143 -1.50 -14.56 12.31
CA LEU A 143 -2.07 -15.92 12.34
C LEU A 143 -1.48 -16.76 13.48
N THR A 144 -0.20 -16.57 13.82
CA THR A 144 0.41 -17.19 14.98
C THR A 144 -0.22 -16.68 16.29
N ALA A 145 -0.52 -15.39 16.38
CA ALA A 145 -1.23 -14.82 17.53
C ALA A 145 -2.65 -15.42 17.65
N ASP A 146 -3.39 -15.55 16.52
CA ASP A 146 -4.71 -16.20 16.49
C ASP A 146 -4.63 -17.67 16.92
N ARG A 147 -3.59 -18.41 16.51
CA ARG A 147 -3.35 -19.77 16.97
C ARG A 147 -3.09 -19.83 18.48
N MET A 148 -2.27 -18.91 19.00
CA MET A 148 -1.98 -18.84 20.45
C MET A 148 -3.25 -18.50 21.26
N ALA A 149 -4.17 -17.72 20.69
CA ALA A 149 -5.46 -17.39 21.28
C ALA A 149 -6.52 -18.50 21.12
N GLY A 150 -6.26 -19.56 20.32
CA GLY A 150 -7.21 -20.65 20.05
C GLY A 150 -8.34 -20.26 19.08
N THR A 151 -8.19 -19.16 18.33
CA THR A 151 -9.19 -18.70 17.36
C THR A 151 -8.93 -19.26 15.97
N LEU A 152 -7.67 -19.55 15.64
CA LEU A 152 -7.28 -20.05 14.31
C LEU A 152 -7.89 -21.42 14.01
N GLU A 153 -8.00 -22.31 15.00
CA GLU A 153 -8.55 -23.66 14.86
C GLU A 153 -10.04 -23.65 14.53
N LEU A 154 -10.73 -22.55 14.80
CA LEU A 154 -12.14 -22.37 14.45
C LEU A 154 -12.35 -22.01 12.98
N ALA A 155 -11.31 -21.51 12.30
CA ALA A 155 -11.38 -21.03 10.94
C ALA A 155 -11.24 -22.16 9.90
N ASP A 156 -11.96 -22.03 8.80
CA ASP A 156 -11.79 -22.83 7.59
C ASP A 156 -11.08 -22.04 6.48
N SER A 157 -10.97 -20.74 6.64
CA SER A 157 -10.21 -19.85 5.75
C SER A 157 -9.83 -18.54 6.41
N PHE A 158 -8.85 -17.85 5.81
CA PHE A 158 -8.65 -16.41 6.00
C PHE A 158 -8.73 -15.69 4.65
N LEU A 159 -9.20 -14.47 4.67
CA LEU A 159 -9.26 -13.60 3.49
C LEU A 159 -8.60 -12.27 3.83
N LEU A 160 -7.63 -11.84 3.03
CA LEU A 160 -7.09 -10.49 3.11
C LEU A 160 -8.21 -9.48 2.83
N LEU A 161 -8.12 -8.27 3.32
CA LEU A 161 -9.25 -7.34 3.30
C LEU A 161 -9.85 -7.10 1.91
N PRO A 162 -9.09 -6.88 0.83
CA PRO A 162 -9.68 -6.73 -0.50
C PRO A 162 -10.32 -8.03 -0.99
N ASP A 163 -9.75 -9.19 -0.66
CA ASP A 163 -10.33 -10.49 -1.00
C ASP A 163 -11.64 -10.73 -0.24
N LEU A 164 -11.73 -10.30 1.02
CA LEU A 164 -12.96 -10.35 1.82
C LEU A 164 -14.08 -9.52 1.18
N LEU A 165 -13.77 -8.30 0.77
CA LEU A 165 -14.74 -7.43 0.12
C LEU A 165 -15.14 -8.00 -1.26
N GLY A 166 -14.19 -8.51 -2.02
CA GLY A 166 -14.43 -9.22 -3.28
C GLY A 166 -15.34 -10.45 -3.08
N TYR A 167 -15.11 -11.21 -2.01
CA TYR A 167 -15.97 -12.34 -1.61
C TYR A 167 -17.40 -11.88 -1.28
N TRP A 168 -17.57 -10.80 -0.53
CA TRP A 168 -18.90 -10.28 -0.20
C TRP A 168 -19.64 -9.72 -1.42
N LEU A 169 -18.91 -9.27 -2.43
CA LEU A 169 -19.50 -8.78 -3.69
C LEU A 169 -19.87 -9.90 -4.67
N THR A 170 -19.18 -11.05 -4.64
CA THR A 170 -19.33 -12.10 -5.68
C THR A 170 -19.66 -13.48 -5.15
N GLY A 171 -19.36 -13.76 -3.89
CA GLY A 171 -19.38 -15.10 -3.30
C GLY A 171 -18.13 -15.94 -3.63
N ARG A 172 -17.16 -15.45 -4.40
CA ARG A 172 -15.94 -16.17 -4.76
C ARG A 172 -14.81 -15.89 -3.76
N SER A 173 -14.33 -16.95 -3.11
CA SER A 173 -13.26 -16.89 -2.10
C SER A 173 -11.92 -17.30 -2.72
N VAL A 174 -11.01 -16.35 -2.84
CA VAL A 174 -9.66 -16.48 -3.42
C VAL A 174 -8.65 -15.65 -2.63
N ALA A 175 -7.38 -15.71 -2.99
CA ALA A 175 -6.33 -14.80 -2.50
C ALA A 175 -5.62 -14.19 -3.71
N GLU A 176 -5.59 -12.87 -3.82
CA GLU A 176 -4.87 -12.19 -4.89
C GLU A 176 -3.37 -12.15 -4.57
N ARG A 177 -2.55 -12.50 -5.57
CA ARG A 177 -1.13 -12.80 -5.41
C ARG A 177 -0.30 -11.63 -4.89
N THR A 178 -0.55 -10.39 -5.33
CA THR A 178 0.25 -9.24 -4.89
C THR A 178 0.08 -8.97 -3.40
N ASN A 179 -1.14 -9.13 -2.88
CA ASN A 179 -1.41 -8.99 -1.45
C ASN A 179 -0.99 -10.25 -0.68
N ALA A 180 -1.24 -11.45 -1.23
CA ALA A 180 -0.77 -12.70 -0.63
C ALA A 180 0.75 -12.72 -0.43
N SER A 181 1.53 -12.05 -1.29
CA SER A 181 2.98 -11.94 -1.16
C SER A 181 3.44 -11.21 0.10
N THR A 182 2.59 -10.39 0.70
CA THR A 182 2.92 -9.64 1.93
C THR A 182 2.71 -10.45 3.21
N THR A 183 2.08 -11.62 3.10
CA THR A 183 1.67 -12.42 4.26
C THR A 183 2.83 -13.06 5.03
N GLY A 184 3.98 -13.22 4.37
CA GLY A 184 5.09 -14.01 4.90
C GLY A 184 4.94 -15.52 4.74
N LEU A 185 3.85 -15.98 4.11
CA LEU A 185 3.51 -17.38 3.89
C LEU A 185 3.53 -17.79 2.41
N LEU A 186 3.88 -16.86 1.52
CA LEU A 186 4.14 -17.13 0.12
C LEU A 186 5.64 -17.34 -0.10
N GLY A 187 6.03 -18.44 -0.77
CA GLY A 187 7.41 -18.66 -1.18
C GLY A 187 7.78 -17.70 -2.31
N VAL A 188 8.72 -16.79 -2.05
CA VAL A 188 9.07 -15.71 -2.99
C VAL A 188 9.62 -16.23 -4.32
N ALA A 189 10.34 -17.37 -4.30
CA ALA A 189 10.90 -17.99 -5.51
C ALA A 189 9.85 -18.77 -6.32
N THR A 190 8.82 -19.30 -5.65
CA THR A 190 7.78 -20.14 -6.29
C THR A 190 6.54 -19.34 -6.65
N GLY A 191 6.26 -18.26 -5.93
CA GLY A 191 5.01 -17.51 -6.03
C GLY A 191 3.79 -18.29 -5.54
N GLU A 192 3.98 -19.37 -4.78
CA GLU A 192 2.95 -20.24 -4.24
C GLU A 192 2.98 -20.25 -2.70
N TRP A 193 1.87 -20.67 -2.07
CA TRP A 193 1.83 -20.83 -0.62
C TRP A 193 2.90 -21.83 -0.14
N ASP A 194 3.70 -21.43 0.85
CA ASP A 194 4.68 -22.31 1.47
C ASP A 194 4.03 -23.12 2.60
N PHE A 195 3.49 -24.27 2.23
CA PHE A 195 2.83 -25.16 3.19
C PHE A 195 3.80 -25.83 4.18
N ALA A 196 5.10 -25.93 3.84
CA ALA A 196 6.08 -26.46 4.77
C ALA A 196 6.34 -25.46 5.90
N LEU A 197 6.45 -24.18 5.57
CA LEU A 197 6.53 -23.11 6.56
C LEU A 197 5.25 -23.04 7.41
N ALA A 198 4.08 -23.08 6.78
CA ALA A 198 2.79 -23.05 7.47
C ALA A 198 2.68 -24.19 8.48
N GLU A 199 3.02 -25.43 8.10
CA GLU A 199 3.03 -26.61 8.99
C GLU A 199 3.98 -26.43 10.18
N ARG A 200 5.20 -25.95 9.94
CA ARG A 200 6.18 -25.66 11.01
C ARG A 200 5.68 -24.65 12.02
N LEU A 201 4.89 -23.66 11.55
CA LEU A 201 4.27 -22.64 12.41
C LEU A 201 2.97 -23.14 13.07
N GLY A 202 2.45 -24.31 12.67
CA GLY A 202 1.17 -24.84 13.13
C GLY A 202 -0.02 -24.11 12.53
N ILE A 203 0.13 -23.54 11.34
CA ILE A 203 -0.93 -22.86 10.58
C ILE A 203 -1.60 -23.91 9.67
N PRO A 204 -2.90 -24.16 9.83
CA PRO A 204 -3.59 -25.24 9.11
C PRO A 204 -3.68 -24.97 7.60
N ARG A 205 -3.32 -25.98 6.78
CA ARG A 205 -3.33 -25.86 5.31
C ARG A 205 -4.70 -25.51 4.72
N GLN A 206 -5.79 -25.94 5.34
CA GLN A 206 -7.14 -25.72 4.84
C GLN A 206 -7.60 -24.27 4.86
N ILE A 207 -6.92 -23.38 5.61
CA ILE A 207 -7.32 -21.97 5.65
C ILE A 207 -6.88 -21.17 4.42
N PHE A 208 -5.92 -21.68 3.66
CA PHE A 208 -5.38 -21.01 2.47
C PHE A 208 -6.35 -21.14 1.29
N ARG A 209 -6.58 -20.06 0.58
CA ARG A 209 -7.38 -20.01 -0.64
C ARG A 209 -6.50 -20.10 -1.88
N SER A 210 -7.11 -20.50 -3.00
CA SER A 210 -6.42 -20.54 -4.29
C SER A 210 -5.95 -19.15 -4.67
N LEU A 211 -4.70 -19.07 -5.12
CA LEU A 211 -4.11 -17.83 -5.62
C LEU A 211 -4.69 -17.46 -6.99
N VAL A 212 -4.91 -16.18 -7.20
CA VAL A 212 -5.28 -15.61 -8.49
C VAL A 212 -4.35 -14.44 -8.81
N ASP A 213 -4.14 -14.18 -10.10
CA ASP A 213 -3.32 -13.07 -10.56
C ASP A 213 -4.20 -11.83 -10.83
N ALA A 214 -3.59 -10.66 -10.75
CA ALA A 214 -4.21 -9.41 -11.16
C ALA A 214 -4.71 -9.50 -12.62
N GLY A 215 -5.93 -9.04 -12.89
CA GLY A 215 -6.66 -9.20 -14.14
C GLY A 215 -7.61 -10.40 -14.18
N THR A 216 -7.62 -11.26 -13.15
CA THR A 216 -8.55 -12.39 -13.06
C THR A 216 -9.97 -11.89 -12.75
N GLU A 217 -10.95 -12.31 -13.54
CA GLU A 217 -12.36 -12.07 -13.26
C GLU A 217 -12.83 -12.95 -12.11
N LEU A 218 -13.33 -12.36 -11.03
CA LEU A 218 -13.82 -13.06 -9.85
C LEU A 218 -15.29 -13.47 -9.99
N GLY A 219 -16.05 -12.86 -10.86
CA GLY A 219 -17.45 -13.15 -11.12
C GLY A 219 -18.31 -11.90 -11.24
N GLU A 220 -19.58 -12.08 -11.58
CA GLU A 220 -20.55 -10.98 -11.64
C GLU A 220 -20.85 -10.43 -10.23
N LEU A 221 -21.13 -9.14 -10.17
CA LEU A 221 -21.62 -8.51 -8.95
C LEU A 221 -22.92 -9.19 -8.48
N ALA A 222 -22.92 -9.73 -7.27
CA ALA A 222 -24.10 -10.39 -6.72
C ALA A 222 -25.27 -9.40 -6.61
N PRO A 223 -26.49 -9.76 -7.03
CA PRO A 223 -27.64 -8.85 -7.04
C PRO A 223 -28.00 -8.27 -5.67
N SER A 224 -27.64 -8.97 -4.60
CA SER A 224 -27.88 -8.55 -3.22
C SER A 224 -26.78 -7.64 -2.65
N ALA A 225 -25.62 -7.56 -3.30
CA ALA A 225 -24.46 -6.85 -2.77
C ALA A 225 -24.66 -5.33 -2.81
N VAL A 226 -25.22 -4.79 -3.89
CA VAL A 226 -25.46 -3.36 -4.05
C VAL A 226 -26.96 -3.11 -4.25
N ARG A 227 -27.59 -2.49 -3.26
CA ARG A 227 -29.03 -2.21 -3.31
C ARG A 227 -29.35 -0.92 -4.05
N GLY A 228 -30.56 -0.83 -4.63
CA GLY A 228 -31.06 0.42 -5.24
C GLY A 228 -30.45 0.74 -6.61
N VAL A 229 -29.75 -0.20 -7.21
CA VAL A 229 -29.28 -0.16 -8.60
C VAL A 229 -30.05 -1.21 -9.40
N GLY A 230 -30.34 -0.92 -10.68
CA GLY A 230 -30.95 -1.91 -11.58
C GLY A 230 -30.04 -3.13 -11.80
N SER A 231 -30.47 -4.06 -12.62
CA SER A 231 -29.60 -5.19 -13.00
C SER A 231 -28.34 -4.67 -13.71
N THR A 232 -27.19 -5.02 -13.16
CA THR A 232 -25.88 -4.71 -13.75
C THR A 232 -25.21 -5.99 -14.24
N ARG A 233 -24.34 -5.86 -15.23
CA ARG A 233 -23.43 -6.91 -15.71
C ARG A 233 -21.99 -6.64 -15.30
N ALA A 234 -21.78 -5.72 -14.37
CA ALA A 234 -20.46 -5.43 -13.85
C ALA A 234 -19.87 -6.69 -13.21
N VAL A 235 -18.63 -6.98 -13.52
CA VAL A 235 -17.87 -8.06 -12.89
C VAL A 235 -16.93 -7.48 -11.83
N VAL A 236 -16.52 -8.29 -10.88
CA VAL A 236 -15.42 -7.94 -10.00
C VAL A 236 -14.15 -8.55 -10.58
N THR A 237 -13.12 -7.73 -10.75
CA THR A 237 -11.81 -8.14 -11.29
C THR A 237 -10.76 -7.99 -10.19
N ALA A 238 -9.98 -9.04 -9.95
CA ALA A 238 -8.78 -8.94 -9.11
C ALA A 238 -7.80 -7.95 -9.77
N VAL A 239 -7.29 -7.03 -8.99
CA VAL A 239 -6.28 -6.04 -9.42
C VAL A 239 -5.00 -6.29 -8.63
N GLY A 240 -3.98 -5.46 -8.74
CA GLY A 240 -2.91 -5.47 -7.75
C GLY A 240 -3.51 -5.07 -6.41
N SER A 241 -4.02 -6.04 -5.65
CA SER A 241 -4.90 -5.75 -4.52
C SER A 241 -4.17 -5.25 -3.27
N HIS A 242 -2.84 -5.34 -3.22
CA HIS A 242 -2.02 -4.47 -2.37
C HIS A 242 -1.95 -3.08 -3.05
N ASP A 243 -2.41 -2.03 -2.38
CA ASP A 243 -2.51 -0.66 -2.90
C ASP A 243 -1.21 -0.19 -3.62
N THR A 244 -0.06 -0.52 -3.04
CA THR A 244 1.23 -0.20 -3.66
C THR A 244 1.49 -1.01 -4.93
N ALA A 245 0.99 -2.24 -5.06
CA ALA A 245 1.11 -2.99 -6.32
C ALA A 245 0.35 -2.30 -7.45
N SER A 246 -0.86 -1.81 -7.17
CA SER A 246 -1.61 -0.98 -8.09
C SER A 246 -0.89 0.35 -8.36
N ALA A 247 -0.37 1.03 -7.34
CA ALA A 247 0.36 2.29 -7.52
C ALA A 247 1.58 2.14 -8.46
N VAL A 248 2.30 1.02 -8.37
CA VAL A 248 3.48 0.76 -9.22
C VAL A 248 3.09 0.52 -10.69
N VAL A 249 1.90 -0.01 -10.97
CA VAL A 249 1.37 -0.06 -12.35
C VAL A 249 1.27 1.34 -12.97
N ALA A 250 0.87 2.33 -12.19
CA ALA A 250 0.65 3.69 -12.63
C ALA A 250 1.89 4.60 -12.61
N ILE A 251 3.07 4.07 -12.34
CA ILE A 251 4.30 4.85 -12.43
C ILE A 251 4.53 5.24 -13.89
N PRO A 252 4.65 6.55 -14.21
CA PRO A 252 4.82 7.02 -15.58
C PRO A 252 6.28 6.84 -16.06
N ALA A 253 6.81 5.61 -15.91
CA ALA A 253 8.17 5.28 -16.32
C ALA A 253 8.24 5.03 -17.81
N SER A 254 9.21 5.65 -18.48
CA SER A 254 9.51 5.46 -19.90
C SER A 254 10.75 4.56 -20.13
N THR A 255 11.49 4.24 -19.07
CA THR A 255 12.70 3.38 -19.08
C THR A 255 12.69 2.50 -17.84
N PRO A 256 13.43 1.39 -17.82
CA PRO A 256 13.52 0.54 -16.63
C PRO A 256 14.42 1.12 -15.52
N ASP A 257 15.18 2.19 -15.81
CA ASP A 257 16.21 2.74 -14.92
C ASP A 257 15.63 3.74 -13.91
N PHE A 258 14.62 3.31 -13.15
CA PHE A 258 13.96 4.16 -12.18
C PHE A 258 13.86 3.52 -10.79
N ALA A 259 13.83 4.39 -9.78
CA ALA A 259 13.29 4.05 -8.47
C ALA A 259 11.91 4.67 -8.31
N TYR A 260 11.11 4.09 -7.44
CA TYR A 260 9.83 4.66 -7.07
C TYR A 260 9.72 4.90 -5.56
N ILE A 261 8.89 5.89 -5.21
CA ILE A 261 8.44 6.17 -3.86
C ILE A 261 6.93 6.27 -3.91
N SER A 262 6.24 5.24 -3.42
CA SER A 262 4.80 5.31 -3.19
C SER A 262 4.59 5.96 -1.82
N SER A 263 4.30 7.27 -1.81
CA SER A 263 4.28 8.08 -0.61
C SER A 263 2.86 8.35 -0.12
N GLY A 264 2.51 7.70 0.96
CA GLY A 264 1.26 7.83 1.70
C GLY A 264 1.51 7.84 3.21
N THR A 265 0.68 7.15 3.98
CA THR A 265 0.89 6.92 5.42
C THR A 265 2.25 6.25 5.65
N TRP A 266 2.55 5.18 4.92
CA TRP A 266 3.87 4.64 4.70
C TRP A 266 4.47 5.21 3.43
N SER A 267 5.77 5.12 3.27
CA SER A 267 6.45 5.35 2.00
C SER A 267 7.21 4.10 1.61
N LEU A 268 6.80 3.47 0.51
CA LEU A 268 7.43 2.28 -0.02
C LEU A 268 8.42 2.72 -1.09
N VAL A 269 9.72 2.53 -0.79
CA VAL A 269 10.83 3.04 -1.60
C VAL A 269 11.59 1.88 -2.22
N GLY A 270 11.62 1.78 -3.54
CA GLY A 270 12.27 0.64 -4.18
C GLY A 270 12.38 0.71 -5.69
N VAL A 271 12.62 -0.46 -6.26
CA VAL A 271 12.76 -0.71 -7.70
C VAL A 271 11.85 -1.88 -8.10
N GLU A 272 11.51 -1.95 -9.37
CA GLU A 272 10.79 -3.08 -9.94
C GLU A 272 11.77 -4.01 -10.64
N LEU A 273 11.72 -5.29 -10.29
CA LEU A 273 12.66 -6.31 -10.77
C LEU A 273 11.93 -7.48 -11.44
N PRO A 274 12.58 -8.20 -12.36
CA PRO A 274 12.04 -9.44 -12.92
C PRO A 274 12.17 -10.65 -11.97
N ARG A 275 13.01 -10.57 -10.94
CA ARG A 275 13.30 -11.66 -9.98
C ARG A 275 13.62 -11.10 -8.61
N PRO A 276 13.36 -11.89 -7.54
CA PRO A 276 13.66 -11.46 -6.16
C PRO A 276 15.16 -11.40 -5.89
N VAL A 277 15.55 -10.52 -4.96
CA VAL A 277 16.89 -10.40 -4.39
C VAL A 277 16.86 -10.94 -2.95
N LEU A 278 17.51 -12.07 -2.71
CA LEU A 278 17.51 -12.81 -1.44
C LEU A 278 18.87 -12.80 -0.75
N SER A 279 19.63 -11.72 -0.89
CA SER A 279 20.93 -11.59 -0.24
C SER A 279 20.80 -11.29 1.24
N GLU A 280 21.75 -11.75 2.04
CA GLU A 280 21.83 -11.42 3.47
C GLU A 280 21.99 -9.89 3.68
N ALA A 281 22.72 -9.21 2.78
CA ALA A 281 22.82 -7.76 2.79
C ALA A 281 21.45 -7.08 2.60
N GLY A 282 20.60 -7.62 1.69
CA GLY A 282 19.22 -7.13 1.51
C GLY A 282 18.36 -7.32 2.75
N ARG A 283 18.46 -8.49 3.41
CA ARG A 283 17.78 -8.77 4.67
C ARG A 283 18.18 -7.79 5.76
N LEU A 284 19.47 -7.60 5.98
CA LEU A 284 20.01 -6.68 7.00
C LEU A 284 19.70 -5.21 6.71
N ALA A 285 19.58 -4.85 5.44
CA ALA A 285 19.14 -3.51 5.03
C ALA A 285 17.61 -3.33 5.09
N GLY A 286 16.85 -4.34 5.52
CA GLY A 286 15.40 -4.27 5.67
C GLY A 286 14.65 -4.20 4.34
N PHE A 287 15.16 -4.84 3.27
CA PHE A 287 14.46 -4.90 1.99
C PHE A 287 13.50 -6.08 1.93
N THR A 288 12.38 -5.85 1.24
CA THR A 288 11.32 -6.82 1.00
C THR A 288 11.17 -7.09 -0.50
N ASN A 289 10.77 -8.31 -0.86
CA ASN A 289 10.45 -8.73 -2.22
C ASN A 289 8.96 -9.02 -2.30
N GLU A 290 8.16 -8.05 -2.69
CA GLU A 290 6.71 -8.21 -2.79
C GLU A 290 6.28 -8.43 -4.23
N GLY A 291 5.20 -9.20 -4.42
CA GLY A 291 4.65 -9.44 -5.75
C GLY A 291 4.11 -8.18 -6.40
N GLY A 292 4.46 -7.98 -7.66
CA GLY A 292 3.91 -6.94 -8.53
C GLY A 292 2.97 -7.54 -9.58
N VAL A 293 2.29 -6.70 -10.32
CA VAL A 293 1.46 -7.10 -11.46
C VAL A 293 2.34 -7.69 -12.55
N ASP A 294 1.82 -8.64 -13.32
CA ASP A 294 2.53 -9.36 -14.41
C ASP A 294 3.78 -10.12 -13.95
N GLY A 295 3.78 -10.62 -12.71
CA GLY A 295 4.89 -11.41 -12.17
C GLY A 295 6.15 -10.61 -11.85
N ARG A 296 6.06 -9.26 -11.84
CA ARG A 296 7.15 -8.40 -11.39
C ARG A 296 7.36 -8.54 -9.89
N VAL A 297 8.55 -8.21 -9.44
CA VAL A 297 8.91 -8.13 -8.02
C VAL A 297 9.12 -6.67 -7.66
N ARG A 298 8.45 -6.21 -6.64
CA ARG A 298 8.66 -4.91 -6.01
C ARG A 298 9.72 -5.10 -4.93
N TYR A 299 10.97 -4.79 -5.24
CA TYR A 299 12.08 -4.83 -4.29
C TYR A 299 12.18 -3.48 -3.61
N LEU A 300 11.74 -3.40 -2.37
CA LEU A 300 11.51 -2.13 -1.68
C LEU A 300 11.88 -2.19 -0.20
N HIS A 301 12.00 -1.03 0.41
CA HIS A 301 12.07 -0.82 1.86
C HIS A 301 10.87 0.00 2.32
N ASN A 302 10.21 -0.44 3.40
CA ASN A 302 9.11 0.30 4.01
C ASN A 302 9.68 1.36 4.95
N VAL A 303 9.42 2.63 4.63
CA VAL A 303 9.77 3.81 5.44
C VAL A 303 8.51 4.33 6.11
N MET A 304 8.61 4.84 7.34
CA MET A 304 7.47 5.30 8.15
C MET A 304 6.55 6.33 7.46
N GLY A 305 7.03 7.05 6.46
CA GLY A 305 6.24 7.91 5.58
C GLY A 305 5.59 9.14 6.24
N LEU A 306 4.52 9.64 5.62
CA LEU A 306 3.81 10.84 6.08
C LEU A 306 2.98 10.61 7.35
N TRP A 307 2.95 9.41 7.89
CA TRP A 307 2.38 9.10 9.21
C TRP A 307 2.92 10.06 10.29
N LEU A 308 4.23 10.31 10.30
CA LEU A 308 4.88 11.21 11.25
C LEU A 308 4.28 12.62 11.24
N LEU A 309 4.07 13.17 10.06
CA LEU A 309 3.46 14.48 9.88
C LEU A 309 1.97 14.46 10.25
N SER A 310 1.24 13.47 9.76
CA SER A 310 -0.21 13.35 9.99
C SER A 310 -0.55 13.17 11.47
N GLU A 311 0.20 12.36 12.20
CA GLU A 311 0.00 12.19 13.65
C GLU A 311 0.38 13.44 14.42
N SER A 312 1.45 14.14 14.03
CA SER A 312 1.80 15.42 14.66
C SER A 312 0.68 16.45 14.47
N VAL A 313 0.09 16.54 13.29
CA VAL A 313 -1.05 17.43 13.02
C VAL A 313 -2.26 17.04 13.87
N ARG A 314 -2.61 15.75 13.90
CA ARG A 314 -3.73 15.25 14.74
C ARG A 314 -3.54 15.53 16.24
N ASP A 315 -2.29 15.46 16.73
CA ASP A 315 -2.00 15.80 18.13
C ASP A 315 -2.29 17.26 18.42
N TRP A 316 -1.89 18.16 17.51
CA TRP A 316 -2.17 19.58 17.67
C TRP A 316 -3.66 19.88 17.58
N GLU A 317 -4.39 19.25 16.66
CA GLU A 317 -5.85 19.39 16.54
C GLU A 317 -6.59 18.86 17.78
N ARG A 318 -6.17 17.72 18.33
CA ARG A 318 -6.69 17.18 19.61
C ARG A 318 -6.41 18.11 20.80
N SER A 319 -5.34 18.88 20.74
CA SER A 319 -5.01 19.90 21.75
C SER A 319 -5.80 21.21 21.57
N GLY A 320 -6.72 21.27 20.59
CA GLY A 320 -7.62 22.42 20.35
C GLY A 320 -7.12 23.42 19.32
N ASP A 321 -6.02 23.14 18.64
CA ASP A 321 -5.52 24.01 17.57
C ASP A 321 -6.20 23.73 16.22
N THR A 322 -6.37 24.78 15.42
CA THR A 322 -6.75 24.61 14.01
C THR A 322 -5.49 24.63 13.16
N VAL A 323 -5.18 23.54 12.46
CA VAL A 323 -3.96 23.40 11.65
C VAL A 323 -4.31 23.48 10.16
N SER A 324 -3.78 24.51 9.48
CA SER A 324 -3.77 24.56 8.01
C SER A 324 -2.50 23.88 7.50
N LEU A 325 -2.59 22.66 7.03
CA LEU A 325 -1.45 21.92 6.51
C LEU A 325 -0.73 22.68 5.37
N PRO A 326 -1.42 23.28 4.38
CA PRO A 326 -0.74 24.08 3.35
C PRO A 326 0.08 25.25 3.90
N ALA A 327 -0.50 25.97 4.87
CA ALA A 327 0.21 27.10 5.50
C ALA A 327 1.42 26.60 6.32
N LEU A 328 1.30 25.50 7.02
CA LEU A 328 2.38 24.91 7.80
C LEU A 328 3.52 24.40 6.91
N LEU A 329 3.20 23.79 5.77
CA LEU A 329 4.20 23.36 4.77
C LEU A 329 4.92 24.55 4.14
N ALA A 330 4.21 25.66 3.87
CA ALA A 330 4.83 26.89 3.38
C ALA A 330 5.80 27.47 4.43
N GLN A 331 5.39 27.56 5.71
CA GLN A 331 6.27 27.98 6.80
C GLN A 331 7.49 27.06 6.97
N ALA A 332 7.31 25.74 6.82
CA ALA A 332 8.42 24.79 6.87
C ALA A 332 9.40 24.97 5.69
N ALA A 333 8.90 25.38 4.52
CA ALA A 333 9.75 25.71 3.37
C ALA A 333 10.60 26.96 3.60
N ASP A 334 10.07 27.93 4.36
CA ASP A 334 10.75 29.18 4.69
C ASP A 334 11.78 29.03 5.82
N VAL A 335 11.84 27.89 6.50
CA VAL A 335 12.87 27.64 7.52
C VAL A 335 14.24 27.66 6.89
N THR A 336 15.05 28.66 7.29
CA THR A 336 16.44 28.84 6.83
C THR A 336 17.42 28.21 7.83
N GLY A 337 18.46 27.58 7.32
CA GLY A 337 19.46 26.90 8.14
C GLY A 337 19.22 25.41 8.32
N PRO A 338 20.18 24.70 8.94
CA PRO A 338 20.10 23.27 9.15
C PRO A 338 19.05 22.94 10.21
N VAL A 339 18.23 21.96 9.94
CA VAL A 339 17.36 21.32 10.94
C VAL A 339 17.91 19.95 11.31
N PRO A 340 17.73 19.50 12.57
CA PRO A 340 18.17 18.17 12.96
C PRO A 340 17.35 17.10 12.23
N VAL A 341 18.01 15.99 11.88
CA VAL A 341 17.39 14.82 11.25
C VAL A 341 17.42 13.63 12.20
N PHE A 342 16.41 12.79 12.13
CA PHE A 342 16.26 11.62 12.97
C PHE A 342 16.01 10.37 12.12
N ASP A 343 16.18 9.21 12.73
CA ASP A 343 15.83 7.95 12.08
C ASP A 343 14.31 7.78 12.12
N VAL A 344 13.69 7.93 10.95
CA VAL A 344 12.23 7.86 10.81
C VAL A 344 11.69 6.45 11.03
N ASP A 345 12.54 5.43 10.92
CA ASP A 345 12.17 4.02 11.03
C ASP A 345 12.37 3.47 12.46
N ASP A 346 12.73 4.33 13.43
CA ASP A 346 12.80 3.94 14.85
C ASP A 346 11.41 3.51 15.35
N ASP A 347 11.34 2.33 15.99
CA ASP A 347 10.10 1.71 16.47
C ASP A 347 9.28 2.61 17.40
N VAL A 348 9.93 3.59 18.06
CA VAL A 348 9.23 4.57 18.92
C VAL A 348 8.14 5.35 18.16
N PHE A 349 8.22 5.43 16.86
CA PHE A 349 7.27 6.16 16.00
C PHE A 349 6.12 5.30 15.46
N LEU A 350 6.10 3.99 15.70
CA LEU A 350 5.05 3.09 15.22
C LEU A 350 3.68 3.36 15.85
N ALA A 351 3.65 3.61 17.15
CA ALA A 351 2.41 3.78 17.89
C ALA A 351 1.74 5.15 17.61
N PRO A 352 0.42 5.25 17.58
CA PRO A 352 -0.31 6.52 17.42
C PRO A 352 -0.19 7.42 18.67
N GLY A 353 -0.40 8.72 18.46
CA GLY A 353 -0.46 9.75 19.51
C GLY A 353 0.90 10.28 19.95
N ASP A 354 0.89 11.52 20.46
CA ASP A 354 2.05 12.25 21.01
C ASP A 354 3.27 12.32 20.09
N MET A 355 3.07 12.24 18.76
CA MET A 355 4.15 12.12 17.79
C MET A 355 5.13 13.28 17.86
N ALA A 356 4.64 14.52 17.97
CA ALA A 356 5.49 15.70 18.08
C ALA A 356 6.38 15.65 19.33
N SER A 357 5.85 15.16 20.44
CA SER A 357 6.59 14.99 21.70
C SER A 357 7.60 13.85 21.62
N ARG A 358 7.24 12.73 20.97
CA ARG A 358 8.17 11.61 20.76
C ARG A 358 9.35 12.00 19.90
N ILE A 359 9.13 12.74 18.79
CA ILE A 359 10.23 13.23 17.95
C ILE A 359 11.17 14.13 18.76
N ARG A 360 10.63 15.08 19.53
CA ARG A 360 11.47 15.91 20.41
C ARG A 360 12.20 15.07 21.47
N GLY A 361 11.52 14.09 22.09
CA GLY A 361 12.09 13.15 23.05
C GLY A 361 13.21 12.29 22.46
N TRP A 362 13.10 11.92 21.19
CA TRP A 362 14.12 11.16 20.47
C TRP A 362 15.45 11.92 20.42
N PHE A 363 15.42 13.23 20.10
CA PHE A 363 16.60 14.09 20.11
C PHE A 363 17.14 14.32 21.53
N THR A 364 16.28 14.75 22.45
CA THR A 364 16.72 15.08 23.81
C THR A 364 17.27 13.87 24.56
N GLY A 365 16.72 12.65 24.31
CA GLY A 365 17.24 11.42 24.85
C GLY A 365 18.66 11.07 24.36
N ARG A 366 19.10 11.66 23.27
CA ARG A 366 20.45 11.51 22.70
C ARG A 366 21.36 12.71 22.98
N GLY A 367 20.87 13.68 23.75
CA GLY A 367 21.62 14.93 24.06
C GLY A 367 21.68 15.89 22.87
N GLU A 368 20.80 15.74 21.91
CA GLU A 368 20.74 16.57 20.70
C GLU A 368 19.66 17.65 20.83
N ALA A 369 19.85 18.78 20.13
CA ALA A 369 18.87 19.86 20.08
C ALA A 369 17.65 19.42 19.25
N ALA A 370 16.47 19.49 19.85
CA ALA A 370 15.22 19.17 19.15
C ALA A 370 14.68 20.41 18.40
N PRO A 371 13.85 20.21 17.35
CA PRO A 371 13.13 21.31 16.71
C PRO A 371 12.24 22.07 17.73
N GLU A 372 12.34 23.40 17.78
CA GLU A 372 11.62 24.20 18.77
C GLU A 372 10.20 24.56 18.31
N SER A 373 10.09 25.08 17.09
CA SER A 373 8.81 25.49 16.50
C SER A 373 8.15 24.37 15.70
N ARG A 374 6.85 24.53 15.40
CA ARG A 374 6.12 23.60 14.52
C ARG A 374 6.68 23.58 13.09
N PRO A 375 6.97 24.73 12.46
CA PRO A 375 7.60 24.72 11.13
C PRO A 375 8.95 24.00 11.10
N GLU A 376 9.80 24.19 12.11
CA GLU A 376 11.07 23.45 12.23
C GLU A 376 10.84 21.94 12.41
N LEU A 377 9.85 21.52 13.22
CA LEU A 377 9.53 20.12 13.39
C LEU A 377 9.06 19.49 12.07
N VAL A 378 8.19 20.19 11.34
CA VAL A 378 7.72 19.72 10.02
C VAL A 378 8.89 19.66 9.02
N ARG A 379 9.76 20.67 9.01
CA ARG A 379 10.95 20.66 8.17
C ARG A 379 11.88 19.50 8.53
N SER A 380 12.09 19.23 9.82
CA SER A 380 12.88 18.09 10.32
C SER A 380 12.27 16.76 9.88
N ILE A 381 10.96 16.57 10.00
CA ILE A 381 10.27 15.36 9.52
C ILE A 381 10.52 15.17 8.02
N LEU A 382 10.26 16.19 7.19
CA LEU A 382 10.40 16.08 5.74
C LEU A 382 11.86 15.88 5.30
N GLN A 383 12.81 16.50 5.99
CA GLN A 383 14.24 16.33 5.75
C GLN A 383 14.69 14.90 6.11
N SER A 384 14.19 14.36 7.23
CA SER A 384 14.48 12.99 7.69
C SER A 384 13.89 11.95 6.74
N LEU A 385 12.68 12.18 6.23
CA LEU A 385 12.08 11.34 5.19
C LEU A 385 12.91 11.36 3.90
N ALA A 386 13.32 12.54 3.42
CA ALA A 386 14.13 12.66 2.22
C ALA A 386 15.48 11.94 2.36
N GLU A 387 16.10 11.99 3.54
CA GLU A 387 17.34 11.25 3.83
C GLU A 387 17.12 9.74 3.91
N ALA A 388 16.00 9.28 4.48
CA ALA A 388 15.62 7.86 4.46
C ALA A 388 15.39 7.38 3.01
N TYR A 389 14.71 8.18 2.18
CA TYR A 389 14.52 7.87 0.75
C TYR A 389 15.86 7.77 0.01
N ARG A 390 16.79 8.71 0.26
CA ARG A 390 18.14 8.64 -0.31
C ARG A 390 18.85 7.34 0.03
N ARG A 391 18.84 6.97 1.33
CA ARG A 391 19.45 5.70 1.78
C ARG A 391 18.81 4.49 1.10
N SER A 392 17.48 4.46 1.06
CA SER A 392 16.73 3.35 0.46
C SER A 392 16.95 3.25 -1.05
N VAL A 393 16.96 4.37 -1.79
CA VAL A 393 17.23 4.40 -3.23
C VAL A 393 18.66 3.92 -3.53
N ALA A 394 19.65 4.41 -2.78
CA ALA A 394 21.03 4.00 -2.95
C ALA A 394 21.23 2.50 -2.66
N ALA A 395 20.64 2.01 -1.57
CA ALA A 395 20.70 0.60 -1.21
C ALA A 395 19.97 -0.30 -2.22
N ALA A 396 18.81 0.15 -2.74
CA ALA A 396 18.08 -0.56 -3.78
C ALA A 396 18.95 -0.75 -5.05
N ALA A 397 19.63 0.32 -5.49
CA ALA A 397 20.55 0.28 -6.64
C ALA A 397 21.70 -0.70 -6.39
N GLU A 398 22.38 -0.58 -5.25
CA GLU A 398 23.53 -1.42 -4.90
C GLU A 398 23.15 -2.89 -4.79
N LEU A 399 22.10 -3.21 -4.02
CA LEU A 399 21.71 -4.58 -3.71
C LEU A 399 21.10 -5.32 -4.91
N SER A 400 20.39 -4.60 -5.78
CA SER A 400 19.78 -5.19 -6.99
C SER A 400 20.68 -5.14 -8.21
N GLY A 401 21.75 -4.33 -8.19
CA GLY A 401 22.58 -4.04 -9.37
C GLY A 401 21.89 -3.20 -10.44
N THR A 402 20.77 -2.54 -10.08
CA THR A 402 19.99 -1.73 -11.03
C THR A 402 20.54 -0.31 -11.09
N THR A 403 20.71 0.23 -12.31
CA THR A 403 21.00 1.64 -12.51
C THR A 403 19.72 2.47 -12.26
N ILE A 404 19.82 3.55 -11.48
CA ILE A 404 18.71 4.46 -11.24
C ILE A 404 19.09 5.85 -11.76
N SER A 405 18.32 6.35 -12.71
CA SER A 405 18.51 7.66 -13.33
C SER A 405 17.46 8.71 -12.92
N VAL A 406 16.35 8.24 -12.35
CA VAL A 406 15.21 9.07 -11.97
C VAL A 406 14.43 8.42 -10.81
N VAL A 407 13.81 9.24 -9.98
CA VAL A 407 12.91 8.80 -8.91
C VAL A 407 11.50 9.23 -9.26
N HIS A 408 10.55 8.29 -9.32
CA HIS A 408 9.13 8.59 -9.41
C HIS A 408 8.51 8.62 -8.02
N LEU A 409 7.99 9.78 -7.60
CA LEU A 409 7.30 9.93 -6.33
C LEU A 409 5.79 10.06 -6.60
N VAL A 410 5.04 9.03 -6.26
CA VAL A 410 3.60 8.91 -6.52
C VAL A 410 2.78 8.90 -5.24
N GLY A 411 1.46 9.01 -5.37
CA GLY A 411 0.54 9.06 -4.22
C GLY A 411 0.43 10.44 -3.60
N GLY A 412 -0.18 10.54 -2.43
CA GLY A 412 -0.47 11.81 -1.75
C GLY A 412 0.76 12.67 -1.47
N GLY A 413 1.91 12.04 -1.22
CA GLY A 413 3.18 12.75 -0.99
C GLY A 413 3.69 13.53 -2.20
N SER A 414 3.27 13.20 -3.42
CA SER A 414 3.65 13.92 -4.63
C SER A 414 3.10 15.36 -4.68
N GLN A 415 2.10 15.67 -3.87
CA GLN A 415 1.56 17.03 -3.70
C GLN A 415 2.42 17.89 -2.77
N ASN A 416 3.33 17.30 -2.00
CA ASN A 416 4.21 18.03 -1.10
C ASN A 416 5.47 18.47 -1.84
N ALA A 417 5.41 19.68 -2.43
CA ALA A 417 6.52 20.24 -3.21
C ALA A 417 7.84 20.33 -2.41
N LEU A 418 7.76 20.59 -1.09
CA LEU A 418 8.94 20.63 -0.23
C LEU A 418 9.58 19.24 -0.11
N LEU A 419 8.78 18.19 0.16
CA LEU A 419 9.28 16.82 0.23
C LEU A 419 9.90 16.38 -1.11
N CYS A 420 9.23 16.67 -2.23
CA CYS A 420 9.73 16.33 -3.57
C CYS A 420 11.08 16.98 -3.86
N GLN A 421 11.22 18.27 -3.54
CA GLN A 421 12.50 18.99 -3.72
C GLN A 421 13.58 18.46 -2.79
N LEU A 422 13.26 18.25 -1.50
CA LEU A 422 14.21 17.68 -0.54
C LEU A 422 14.68 16.28 -0.96
N THR A 423 13.78 15.49 -1.53
CA THR A 423 14.12 14.16 -2.06
C THR A 423 15.07 14.26 -3.26
N ALA A 424 14.82 15.19 -4.20
CA ALA A 424 15.74 15.42 -5.32
C ALA A 424 17.11 15.87 -4.81
N ASP A 425 17.15 16.85 -3.91
CA ASP A 425 18.38 17.38 -3.33
C ASP A 425 19.18 16.29 -2.56
N ALA A 426 18.48 15.42 -1.82
CA ALA A 426 19.10 14.36 -1.04
C ALA A 426 19.63 13.23 -1.93
N THR A 427 18.83 12.76 -2.90
CA THR A 427 19.21 11.64 -3.78
C THR A 427 20.23 12.05 -4.84
N GLY A 428 20.29 13.34 -5.20
CA GLY A 428 21.05 13.82 -6.34
C GLY A 428 20.46 13.42 -7.69
N LEU A 429 19.21 12.93 -7.69
CA LEU A 429 18.50 12.47 -8.88
C LEU A 429 17.27 13.33 -9.14
N PRO A 430 16.86 13.51 -10.41
CA PRO A 430 15.57 14.12 -10.71
C PRO A 430 14.43 13.36 -10.07
N VAL A 431 13.45 14.09 -9.48
CA VAL A 431 12.21 13.52 -8.95
C VAL A 431 11.06 13.92 -9.88
N LEU A 432 10.31 12.92 -10.36
CA LEU A 432 9.08 13.11 -11.09
C LEU A 432 7.90 12.85 -10.13
N ALA A 433 7.22 13.91 -9.73
CA ALA A 433 6.12 13.86 -8.76
C ALA A 433 4.76 13.74 -9.45
N GLY A 434 4.03 12.68 -9.12
CA GLY A 434 2.73 12.32 -9.67
C GLY A 434 2.75 11.02 -10.47
N PRO A 435 1.57 10.48 -10.77
CA PRO A 435 0.24 10.98 -10.39
C PRO A 435 -0.07 10.83 -8.89
N VAL A 436 -0.98 11.67 -8.40
CA VAL A 436 -1.44 11.63 -7.00
C VAL A 436 -2.27 10.37 -6.74
N GLU A 437 -3.15 10.03 -7.67
CA GLU A 437 -4.09 8.91 -7.59
C GLU A 437 -3.51 7.63 -8.21
N ALA A 438 -2.19 7.38 -8.00
CA ALA A 438 -1.50 6.28 -8.66
C ALA A 438 -2.15 4.92 -8.40
N THR A 439 -2.57 4.65 -7.16
CA THR A 439 -3.26 3.40 -6.77
C THR A 439 -4.52 3.20 -7.61
N ALA A 440 -5.42 4.18 -7.59
CA ALA A 440 -6.67 4.10 -8.36
C ALA A 440 -6.43 3.99 -9.88
N ILE A 441 -5.42 4.70 -10.40
CA ILE A 441 -5.05 4.61 -11.83
C ILE A 441 -4.60 3.20 -12.19
N GLY A 442 -3.71 2.61 -11.39
CA GLY A 442 -3.22 1.25 -11.63
C GLY A 442 -4.34 0.21 -11.54
N ASN A 443 -5.20 0.33 -10.53
CA ASN A 443 -6.41 -0.47 -10.37
C ASN A 443 -7.29 -0.37 -11.65
N VAL A 444 -7.61 0.84 -12.11
CA VAL A 444 -8.39 1.10 -13.33
C VAL A 444 -7.73 0.47 -14.57
N LEU A 445 -6.41 0.61 -14.73
CA LEU A 445 -5.70 0.09 -15.89
C LEU A 445 -5.68 -1.44 -15.94
N VAL A 446 -5.50 -2.11 -14.81
CA VAL A 446 -5.58 -3.59 -14.72
C VAL A 446 -6.98 -4.07 -15.11
N GLN A 447 -8.02 -3.45 -14.58
CA GLN A 447 -9.40 -3.74 -14.97
C GLN A 447 -9.66 -3.48 -16.45
N ALA A 448 -9.22 -2.32 -16.96
CA ALA A 448 -9.40 -1.94 -18.35
C ALA A 448 -8.75 -2.96 -19.30
N ARG A 449 -7.56 -3.45 -18.96
CA ARG A 449 -6.88 -4.51 -19.71
C ARG A 449 -7.66 -5.83 -19.65
N ALA A 450 -8.14 -6.22 -18.49
CA ALA A 450 -8.95 -7.42 -18.31
C ALA A 450 -10.28 -7.37 -19.10
N GLN A 451 -10.87 -6.17 -19.22
CA GLN A 451 -12.10 -5.94 -19.97
C GLN A 451 -11.88 -5.68 -21.48
N GLY A 452 -10.61 -5.72 -21.95
CA GLY A 452 -10.26 -5.53 -23.35
C GLY A 452 -10.44 -4.08 -23.86
N LEU A 453 -10.43 -3.09 -22.95
CA LEU A 453 -10.44 -1.67 -23.31
C LEU A 453 -9.07 -1.19 -23.78
N VAL A 454 -8.02 -1.77 -23.21
CA VAL A 454 -6.62 -1.55 -23.56
C VAL A 454 -5.93 -2.90 -23.66
N SER A 455 -4.76 -2.95 -24.29
CA SER A 455 -3.98 -4.16 -24.48
C SER A 455 -2.49 -3.89 -24.30
N GLY A 456 -1.71 -4.94 -24.21
CA GLY A 456 -0.26 -4.87 -24.05
C GLY A 456 0.21 -5.23 -22.65
N ASP A 457 1.51 -5.07 -22.45
CA ASP A 457 2.18 -5.29 -21.19
C ASP A 457 2.09 -4.09 -20.23
N LEU A 458 2.81 -4.17 -19.13
CA LEU A 458 2.84 -3.12 -18.10
C LEU A 458 3.37 -1.79 -18.66
N GLU A 459 4.35 -1.86 -19.56
CA GLU A 459 4.95 -0.71 -20.22
C GLU A 459 3.92 0.02 -21.13
N ALA A 460 3.05 -0.75 -21.80
CA ALA A 460 1.94 -0.18 -22.58
C ALA A 460 0.92 0.52 -21.69
N LEU A 461 0.61 0.00 -20.50
CA LEU A 461 -0.26 0.66 -19.52
C LEU A 461 0.37 1.96 -19.01
N ARG A 462 1.66 1.95 -18.70
CA ARG A 462 2.42 3.14 -18.28
C ARG A 462 2.45 4.24 -19.32
N ALA A 463 2.52 3.88 -20.61
CA ALA A 463 2.44 4.86 -21.69
C ALA A 463 1.13 5.65 -21.67
N LEU A 464 0.01 5.03 -21.30
CA LEU A 464 -1.27 5.72 -21.13
C LEU A 464 -1.20 6.70 -19.94
N VAL A 465 -0.55 6.32 -18.85
CA VAL A 465 -0.36 7.23 -17.69
C VAL A 465 0.47 8.44 -18.08
N VAL A 466 1.58 8.23 -18.79
CA VAL A 466 2.44 9.33 -19.30
C VAL A 466 1.64 10.31 -20.16
N ALA A 467 0.75 9.79 -21.01
CA ALA A 467 -0.06 10.62 -21.91
C ALA A 467 -1.18 11.39 -21.19
N ALA A 468 -1.76 10.79 -20.14
CA ALA A 468 -2.96 11.32 -19.49
C ALA A 468 -2.66 12.19 -18.25
N PHE A 469 -1.58 11.93 -17.53
CA PHE A 469 -1.29 12.60 -16.26
C PHE A 469 0.05 13.32 -16.30
N PRO A 470 0.05 14.66 -16.24
CA PRO A 470 1.30 15.43 -16.14
C PRO A 470 2.00 15.17 -14.79
N VAL A 471 3.31 15.11 -14.84
CA VAL A 471 4.17 15.05 -13.65
C VAL A 471 4.92 16.36 -13.45
N VAL A 472 5.19 16.70 -12.19
CA VAL A 472 6.05 17.84 -11.86
C VAL A 472 7.47 17.34 -11.66
N ARG A 473 8.42 17.96 -12.37
CA ARG A 473 9.83 17.57 -12.30
C ARG A 473 10.59 18.47 -11.33
N TYR A 474 11.32 17.88 -10.39
CA TYR A 474 12.21 18.54 -9.45
C TYR A 474 13.65 18.12 -9.74
N GLU A 475 14.50 19.11 -10.05
CA GLU A 475 15.93 18.87 -10.26
C GLU A 475 16.67 19.01 -8.93
N PRO A 476 17.73 18.20 -8.70
CA PRO A 476 18.57 18.36 -7.53
C PRO A 476 19.30 19.71 -7.60
N ARG A 477 19.24 20.46 -6.52
CA ARG A 477 20.00 21.70 -6.37
C ARG A 477 21.42 21.38 -5.95
N ALA A 478 22.39 22.11 -6.50
CA ALA A 478 23.77 21.98 -6.05
C ALA A 478 23.85 22.24 -4.54
N ARG A 479 24.48 21.35 -3.78
CA ARG A 479 24.77 21.61 -2.37
C ARG A 479 25.62 22.88 -2.33
N GLN A 480 25.06 23.95 -1.74
CA GLN A 480 25.88 25.11 -1.35
C GLN A 480 26.81 24.60 -0.25
N GLY A 481 28.09 24.48 -0.58
CA GLY A 481 29.17 24.01 0.30
C GLY A 481 29.40 24.94 1.52
#